data_906eb420f4d72278ed909869451e554d
#
_entry.id   906eb420f4d72278ed909869451e554d
#
_cell.length_a   1.000
_cell.length_b   1.000
_cell.length_c   1.000
_cell.angle_alpha   90.00
_cell.angle_beta   90.00
_cell.angle_gamma   90.00
#
_symmetry.space_group_name_H-M   'P 1'
#
loop_
_entity.id
_entity.type
_entity.pdbx_description
1 polymer ?
#
loop_
_entity_poly.entity_id
_entity_poly.type
_entity_poly.pdbx_seq_one_letter_code
_entity_poly.pdbx_strand_id
1 'polypeptide(L)'
;MISDESDRFNPRDPKPADAGKPSKSVKRREARQLATQALYQWHMAKQSLNEIEAQFRVDNDFSDVDGAYFREILHGVPQFKTEIDTALKPCLDLTIEELDPVELAVLRLSTWELLKRVDVPYRVVINE
;
A
#
# COMPACT_ATOMS: atom_id res chain seq x y z
N MET A 1 20.24 -8.46 27.74
CA MET A 1 19.76 -8.50 27.34
C MET A 1 19.20 -8.15 26.95
N ILE A 2 18.90 -8.32 26.89
CA ILE A 2 18.17 -8.24 26.49
C ILE A 2 17.90 -7.60 25.96
N SER A 3 18.05 -7.61 25.88
CA SER A 3 17.82 -7.14 25.42
C SER A 3 17.12 -6.84 24.62
N ASP A 4 17.24 -7.02 23.92
CA ASP A 4 16.25 -6.65 23.01
C ASP A 4 14.95 -7.36 23.29
N GLU A 5 13.98 -6.63 23.72
CA GLU A 5 12.71 -7.19 24.15
C GLU A 5 11.99 -7.90 23.03
N SER A 6 12.11 -7.38 21.81
CA SER A 6 11.35 -7.94 20.69
C SER A 6 11.80 -9.36 20.33
N ASP A 7 12.98 -9.74 20.74
CA ASP A 7 13.49 -11.08 20.45
C ASP A 7 13.15 -12.08 21.52
N ARG A 8 12.51 -11.66 22.59
CA ARG A 8 12.25 -12.54 23.69
C ARG A 8 11.10 -13.48 23.36
N PHE A 9 11.27 -14.74 23.76
CA PHE A 9 10.21 -15.72 23.58
C PHE A 9 8.95 -15.31 24.31
N ASN A 10 7.82 -15.44 23.64
CA ASN A 10 6.50 -15.21 24.20
C ASN A 10 5.65 -16.42 23.84
N PRO A 11 5.06 -17.10 24.86
CA PRO A 11 4.27 -18.32 24.59
C PRO A 11 3.08 -18.08 23.64
N ARG A 12 2.65 -16.84 23.47
CA ARG A 12 1.55 -16.52 22.57
C ARG A 12 2.00 -16.24 21.15
N ASP A 13 3.31 -16.20 20.92
CA ASP A 13 3.81 -16.00 19.59
C ASP A 13 3.58 -17.26 18.75
N PRO A 14 3.56 -17.12 17.42
CA PRO A 14 3.44 -18.29 16.55
C PRO A 14 4.52 -19.31 16.84
N LYS A 15 4.22 -20.57 16.54
CA LYS A 15 5.19 -21.62 16.71
C LYS A 15 6.40 -21.37 15.81
N PRO A 16 7.58 -21.90 16.19
CA PRO A 16 8.78 -21.67 15.40
C PRO A 16 8.65 -21.98 13.93
N ALA A 17 7.87 -22.99 13.57
CA ALA A 17 7.67 -23.34 12.17
C ALA A 17 7.01 -22.19 11.39
N ASP A 18 6.23 -21.35 12.08
CA ASP A 18 5.52 -20.26 11.46
C ASP A 18 6.14 -18.90 11.78
N ALA A 19 7.11 -18.87 12.68
CA ALA A 19 7.60 -17.62 13.25
C ALA A 19 8.25 -16.70 12.21
N GLY A 20 8.82 -17.28 11.15
CA GLY A 20 9.48 -16.48 10.11
C GLY A 20 8.56 -16.02 9.00
N LYS A 21 7.28 -16.41 9.05
CA LYS A 21 6.36 -16.11 7.97
C LYS A 21 5.49 -14.92 8.33
N PRO A 22 5.43 -13.90 7.48
CA PRO A 22 4.57 -12.76 7.76
C PRO A 22 3.10 -13.15 7.66
N SER A 23 2.28 -12.49 8.47
CA SER A 23 0.85 -12.67 8.41
C SER A 23 0.29 -12.06 7.14
N LYS A 24 -0.97 -12.38 6.86
CA LYS A 24 -1.66 -11.80 5.72
C LYS A 24 -1.71 -10.27 5.82
N SER A 25 -1.93 -9.73 7.01
CA SER A 25 -2.00 -8.28 7.18
C SER A 25 -0.64 -7.63 6.96
N VAL A 26 0.45 -8.30 7.35
CA VAL A 26 1.78 -7.77 7.08
C VAL A 26 2.06 -7.78 5.58
N LYS A 27 1.70 -8.85 4.88
CA LYS A 27 1.89 -8.91 3.44
C LYS A 27 1.09 -7.83 2.71
N ARG A 28 -0.10 -7.52 3.18
CA ARG A 28 -0.90 -6.44 2.61
C ARG A 28 -0.29 -5.08 2.88
N ARG A 29 0.27 -4.88 4.06
CA ARG A 29 0.95 -3.63 4.36
C ARG A 29 2.14 -3.42 3.45
N GLU A 30 2.92 -4.48 3.21
CA GLU A 30 4.04 -4.40 2.28
C GLU A 30 3.54 -4.08 0.87
N ALA A 31 2.43 -4.67 0.47
CA ALA A 31 1.84 -4.37 -0.83
C ALA A 31 1.45 -2.91 -0.94
N ARG A 32 0.88 -2.33 0.12
CA ARG A 32 0.51 -0.90 0.12
C ARG A 32 1.73 -0.01 -0.02
N GLN A 33 2.82 -0.35 0.67
CA GLN A 33 4.04 0.44 0.60
C GLN A 33 4.63 0.43 -0.80
N LEU A 34 4.71 -0.74 -1.40
CA LEU A 34 5.22 -0.86 -2.77
C LEU A 34 4.28 -0.18 -3.76
N ALA A 35 2.98 -0.33 -3.58
CA ALA A 35 2.01 0.28 -4.47
C ALA A 35 2.08 1.81 -4.39
N THR A 36 2.33 2.36 -3.19
CA THR A 36 2.50 3.80 -3.05
C THR A 36 3.67 4.29 -3.88
N GLN A 37 4.79 3.58 -3.82
CA GLN A 37 5.96 3.93 -4.62
C GLN A 37 5.66 3.82 -6.12
N ALA A 38 4.95 2.77 -6.51
CA ALA A 38 4.61 2.57 -7.91
C ALA A 38 3.64 3.63 -8.42
N LEU A 39 2.68 4.03 -7.60
CA LEU A 39 1.76 5.10 -7.95
C LEU A 39 2.47 6.44 -8.06
N TYR A 40 3.44 6.69 -7.19
CA TYR A 40 4.26 7.87 -7.32
C TYR A 40 4.99 7.87 -8.67
N GLN A 41 5.59 6.75 -9.04
CA GLN A 41 6.30 6.64 -10.31
C GLN A 41 5.35 6.84 -11.49
N TRP A 42 4.17 6.25 -11.42
CA TRP A 42 3.16 6.43 -12.47
C TRP A 42 2.80 7.91 -12.63
N HIS A 43 2.61 8.60 -11.50
CA HIS A 43 2.26 10.01 -11.54
C HIS A 43 3.37 10.86 -12.17
N MET A 44 4.62 10.55 -11.83
CA MET A 44 5.75 11.37 -12.24
C MET A 44 6.30 11.02 -13.62
N ALA A 45 6.39 9.73 -13.94
CA ALA A 45 7.10 9.29 -15.13
C ALA A 45 6.20 8.99 -16.32
N LYS A 46 4.90 8.84 -16.09
CA LYS A 46 3.93 8.58 -17.16
C LYS A 46 4.21 7.30 -17.94
N GLN A 47 4.81 6.33 -17.26
CA GLN A 47 5.00 5.01 -17.84
C GLN A 47 3.69 4.23 -17.81
N SER A 48 3.59 3.20 -18.63
CA SER A 48 2.42 2.34 -18.59
C SER A 48 2.40 1.56 -17.27
N LEU A 49 1.19 1.24 -16.80
CA LEU A 49 1.05 0.49 -15.55
C LEU A 49 1.67 -0.89 -15.65
N ASN A 50 1.59 -1.53 -16.82
CA ASN A 50 2.18 -2.85 -17.00
C ASN A 50 3.70 -2.80 -16.91
N GLU A 51 4.32 -1.77 -17.44
CA GLU A 51 5.75 -1.59 -17.33
C GLU A 51 6.19 -1.36 -15.89
N ILE A 52 5.45 -0.52 -15.18
CA ILE A 52 5.75 -0.25 -13.78
C ILE A 52 5.62 -1.52 -12.95
N GLU A 53 4.54 -2.27 -13.17
CA GLU A 53 4.33 -3.51 -12.43
C GLU A 53 5.47 -4.49 -12.69
N ALA A 54 5.83 -4.67 -13.95
CA ALA A 54 6.91 -5.60 -14.31
C ALA A 54 8.22 -5.18 -13.67
N GLN A 55 8.52 -3.89 -13.70
CA GLN A 55 9.75 -3.37 -13.11
C GLN A 55 9.78 -3.61 -11.60
N PHE A 56 8.68 -3.35 -10.92
CA PHE A 56 8.64 -3.55 -9.47
C PHE A 56 8.79 -5.01 -9.08
N ARG A 57 8.24 -5.92 -9.89
CA ARG A 57 8.38 -7.35 -9.60
C ARG A 57 9.78 -7.86 -9.83
N VAL A 58 10.53 -7.23 -10.72
CA VAL A 58 11.94 -7.57 -10.92
C VAL A 58 12.81 -6.97 -9.83
N ASP A 59 12.54 -5.73 -9.44
CA ASP A 59 13.41 -4.98 -8.54
C ASP A 59 13.15 -5.27 -7.07
N ASN A 60 12.06 -5.92 -6.73
CA ASN A 60 11.69 -6.19 -5.34
C ASN A 60 11.37 -7.66 -5.15
N ASP A 61 11.61 -8.14 -3.94
CA ASP A 61 11.27 -9.50 -3.57
C ASP A 61 9.82 -9.54 -3.11
N PHE A 62 8.96 -10.20 -3.87
CA PHE A 62 7.55 -10.28 -3.56
C PHE A 62 7.18 -11.52 -2.73
N SER A 63 8.15 -12.29 -2.25
CA SER A 63 7.84 -13.51 -1.49
C SER A 63 7.02 -13.22 -0.24
N ASP A 64 7.23 -12.06 0.39
CA ASP A 64 6.50 -11.67 1.59
C ASP A 64 5.56 -10.51 1.34
N VAL A 65 5.13 -10.34 0.11
CA VAL A 65 4.21 -9.29 -0.32
C VAL A 65 2.96 -9.92 -0.91
N ASP A 66 1.80 -9.33 -0.60
CA ASP A 66 0.56 -9.74 -1.27
C ASP A 66 0.58 -9.15 -2.69
N GLY A 67 1.13 -9.91 -3.61
CA GLY A 67 1.30 -9.44 -4.99
C GLY A 67 -0.01 -9.18 -5.71
N ALA A 68 -1.05 -9.95 -5.39
CA ALA A 68 -2.36 -9.71 -5.98
C ALA A 68 -2.93 -8.38 -5.52
N TYR A 69 -2.75 -8.06 -4.25
CA TYR A 69 -3.23 -6.79 -3.72
C TYR A 69 -2.43 -5.61 -4.27
N PHE A 70 -1.12 -5.78 -4.40
CA PHE A 70 -0.28 -4.77 -5.06
C PHE A 70 -0.82 -4.45 -6.45
N ARG A 71 -1.13 -5.48 -7.22
CA ARG A 71 -1.66 -5.30 -8.56
C ARG A 71 -3.03 -4.62 -8.54
N GLU A 72 -3.89 -5.04 -7.61
CA GLU A 72 -5.22 -4.41 -7.50
C GLU A 72 -5.13 -2.91 -7.24
N ILE A 73 -4.24 -2.50 -6.35
CA ILE A 73 -4.05 -1.09 -6.04
C ILE A 73 -3.49 -0.35 -7.24
N LEU A 74 -2.43 -0.89 -7.81
CA LEU A 74 -1.70 -0.21 -8.89
C LEU A 74 -2.60 0.03 -10.09
N HIS A 75 -3.47 -0.91 -10.41
CA HIS A 75 -4.37 -0.75 -11.55
C HIS A 75 -5.69 -0.09 -11.14
N GLY A 76 -6.13 -0.31 -9.91
CA GLY A 76 -7.40 0.23 -9.46
C GLY A 76 -7.39 1.72 -9.22
N VAL A 77 -6.33 2.24 -8.61
CA VAL A 77 -6.27 3.68 -8.33
C VAL A 77 -6.30 4.51 -9.62
N PRO A 78 -5.47 4.21 -10.63
CA PRO A 78 -5.58 4.96 -11.89
C PRO A 78 -6.92 4.78 -12.58
N GLN A 79 -7.51 3.59 -12.51
CA GLN A 79 -8.80 3.33 -13.14
C GLN A 79 -9.90 4.24 -12.59
N PHE A 80 -9.88 4.48 -11.29
CA PHE A 80 -10.90 5.29 -10.63
C PHE A 80 -10.38 6.65 -10.21
N LYS A 81 -9.35 7.14 -10.87
CA LYS A 81 -8.66 8.38 -10.49
C LYS A 81 -9.63 9.56 -10.39
N THR A 82 -10.52 9.73 -11.36
CA THR A 82 -11.44 10.85 -11.36
C THR A 82 -12.39 10.79 -10.17
N GLU A 83 -12.94 9.61 -9.90
CA GLU A 83 -13.84 9.43 -8.77
C GLU A 83 -13.10 9.68 -7.45
N ILE A 84 -11.87 9.15 -7.34
CA ILE A 84 -11.05 9.31 -6.14
C ILE A 84 -10.74 10.79 -5.91
N ASP A 85 -10.29 11.48 -6.95
CA ASP A 85 -9.92 12.89 -6.81
C ASP A 85 -11.13 13.75 -6.49
N THR A 86 -12.29 13.41 -7.04
CA THR A 86 -13.52 14.11 -6.71
C THR A 86 -13.88 13.95 -5.23
N ALA A 87 -13.68 12.76 -4.69
CA ALA A 87 -13.94 12.51 -3.27
C ALA A 87 -12.92 13.21 -2.37
N LEU A 88 -11.68 13.35 -2.84
CA LEU A 88 -10.62 13.98 -2.05
C LEU A 88 -10.74 15.49 -1.97
N LYS A 89 -11.14 16.14 -3.06
CA LYS A 89 -11.09 17.59 -3.15
C LYS A 89 -11.72 18.34 -1.98
N PRO A 90 -12.92 17.97 -1.52
CA PRO A 90 -13.52 18.71 -0.41
C PRO A 90 -12.77 18.57 0.90
N CYS A 91 -11.89 17.59 1.02
CA CYS A 91 -11.16 17.31 2.24
C CYS A 91 -9.79 17.97 2.28
N LEU A 92 -9.40 18.64 1.19
CA LEU A 92 -8.05 19.21 1.06
C LEU A 92 -8.07 20.71 1.23
N ASP A 93 -7.04 21.23 1.88
CA ASP A 93 -6.79 22.67 1.95
C ASP A 93 -6.01 23.16 0.74
N LEU A 94 -5.38 22.25 0.02
CA LEU A 94 -4.59 22.53 -1.16
C LEU A 94 -5.26 21.88 -2.37
N THR A 95 -4.92 22.36 -3.55
CA THR A 95 -5.34 21.66 -4.76
C THR A 95 -4.53 20.37 -4.91
N ILE A 96 -5.04 19.45 -5.73
CA ILE A 96 -4.34 18.21 -5.96
C ILE A 96 -2.95 18.47 -6.54
N GLU A 97 -2.85 19.49 -7.42
CA GLU A 97 -1.59 19.84 -8.04
C GLU A 97 -0.56 20.41 -7.06
N GLU A 98 -1.03 20.96 -5.95
CA GLU A 98 -0.14 21.53 -4.93
C GLU A 98 0.35 20.51 -3.93
N LEU A 99 -0.23 19.31 -3.92
CA LEU A 99 0.17 18.27 -2.97
C LEU A 99 1.52 17.67 -3.34
N ASP A 100 2.27 17.29 -2.32
CA ASP A 100 3.46 16.48 -2.53
C ASP A 100 3.05 15.18 -3.23
N PRO A 101 3.75 14.79 -4.31
CA PRO A 101 3.36 13.60 -5.05
C PRO A 101 3.32 12.31 -4.23
N VAL A 102 4.16 12.18 -3.19
CA VAL A 102 4.12 11.01 -2.33
C VAL A 102 2.85 11.04 -1.48
N GLU A 103 2.54 12.21 -0.92
CA GLU A 103 1.30 12.36 -0.15
C GLU A 103 0.09 12.10 -1.02
N LEU A 104 0.12 12.56 -2.25
CA LEU A 104 -0.98 12.32 -3.17
C LEU A 104 -1.17 10.82 -3.43
N ALA A 105 -0.08 10.09 -3.60
CA ALA A 105 -0.16 8.64 -3.80
C ALA A 105 -0.81 7.96 -2.59
N VAL A 106 -0.40 8.36 -1.38
CA VAL A 106 -0.96 7.80 -0.15
C VAL A 106 -2.45 8.12 -0.04
N LEU A 107 -2.82 9.36 -0.30
CA LEU A 107 -4.21 9.79 -0.19
C LEU A 107 -5.09 9.10 -1.22
N ARG A 108 -4.60 8.94 -2.44
CA ARG A 108 -5.36 8.25 -3.47
C ARG A 108 -5.56 6.77 -3.14
N LEU A 109 -4.50 6.12 -2.64
CA LEU A 109 -4.60 4.72 -2.26
C LEU A 109 -5.60 4.55 -1.12
N SER A 110 -5.50 5.37 -0.09
CA SER A 110 -6.40 5.29 1.06
C SER A 110 -7.85 5.52 0.64
N THR A 111 -8.07 6.51 -0.21
CA THR A 111 -9.43 6.80 -0.70
C THR A 111 -9.97 5.62 -1.52
N TRP A 112 -9.12 5.04 -2.37
CA TRP A 112 -9.53 3.87 -3.14
C TRP A 112 -9.95 2.73 -2.22
N GLU A 113 -9.19 2.47 -1.15
CA GLU A 113 -9.55 1.41 -0.21
C GLU A 113 -10.90 1.69 0.45
N LEU A 114 -11.13 2.92 0.86
CA LEU A 114 -12.40 3.29 1.50
C LEU A 114 -13.59 3.17 0.53
N LEU A 115 -13.36 3.48 -0.72
CA LEU A 115 -14.44 3.48 -1.70
C LEU A 115 -14.68 2.11 -2.33
N LYS A 116 -13.62 1.32 -2.52
CA LYS A 116 -13.70 0.12 -3.35
C LYS A 116 -13.39 -1.17 -2.62
N ARG A 117 -12.86 -1.12 -1.42
CA ARG A 117 -12.47 -2.32 -0.68
C ARG A 117 -13.19 -2.36 0.66
N VAL A 118 -14.38 -2.93 0.65
CA VAL A 118 -15.19 -3.00 1.89
C VAL A 118 -14.61 -3.99 2.90
N ASP A 119 -13.73 -4.88 2.47
CA ASP A 119 -13.11 -5.85 3.37
C ASP A 119 -11.95 -5.29 4.16
N VAL A 120 -11.50 -4.06 3.86
CA VAL A 120 -10.41 -3.42 4.59
C VAL A 120 -11.01 -2.61 5.74
N PRO A 121 -10.68 -2.93 7.01
CA PRO A 121 -11.25 -2.20 8.12
C PRO A 121 -10.90 -0.71 8.06
N TYR A 122 -11.89 0.11 8.42
CA TYR A 122 -11.75 1.55 8.40
C TYR A 122 -10.49 2.03 9.13
N ARG A 123 -10.22 1.49 10.33
CA ARG A 123 -9.07 1.98 11.09
C ARG A 123 -7.75 1.52 10.51
N VAL A 124 -7.72 0.46 9.71
CA VAL A 124 -6.50 0.07 9.01
C VAL A 124 -6.15 1.15 7.98
N VAL A 125 -7.15 1.61 7.24
CA VAL A 125 -6.94 2.67 6.26
C VAL A 125 -6.45 3.94 6.93
N ILE A 126 -7.04 4.32 8.04
CA ILE A 126 -6.68 5.55 8.75
C ILE A 126 -5.25 5.49 9.28
N ASN A 127 -4.82 4.31 9.75
CA ASN A 127 -3.52 4.16 10.39
C ASN A 127 -2.39 3.87 9.41
N GLU A 128 -2.71 3.65 8.16
CA GLU A 128 -1.69 3.46 7.15
C GLU A 128 -1.31 4.77 6.53
#